data_ac0c3f03f30a4bb48fbfb38cd263b176
#
_entry.id   ac0c3f03f30a4bb48fbfb38cd263b176
#
_cell.length_a   1.000
_cell.length_b   1.000
_cell.length_c   1.000
_cell.angle_alpha   90.00
_cell.angle_beta   90.00
_cell.angle_gamma   90.00
#
_symmetry.space_group_name_H-M   'P 1'
#
loop_
_entity.id
_entity.type
_entity.pdbx_description
1 polymer ?
#
loop_
_entity_poly.entity_id
_entity_poly.type
_entity_poly.pdbx_seq_one_letter_code
_entity_poly.pdbx_strand_id
1 'polypeptide(L)'
;MTAFNETYEKLAALQKESLEPVRQFHGVAVEAFEQVARKNYAFFGDVLEFAVSQARLTVEITEPKALFDQQLAATKEFAELVTKRATEYVELGKTFQESTTDLIDKDFVEPVRKAAEASAKKAA
;
A
#
# COMPACT_ATOMS: atom_id res chain seq x y z
N MET A 1 -22.02 42.77 9.10
CA MET A 1 -22.14 41.79 8.00
C MET A 1 -20.77 41.41 7.44
N THR A 2 -19.92 42.36 7.08
CA THR A 2 -18.55 42.07 6.59
C THR A 2 -17.67 41.34 7.59
N ALA A 3 -17.73 41.70 8.88
CA ALA A 3 -16.95 41.02 9.93
C ALA A 3 -17.35 39.53 10.10
N PHE A 4 -18.64 39.23 9.96
CA PHE A 4 -19.14 37.84 10.01
C PHE A 4 -18.63 37.04 8.83
N ASN A 5 -18.65 37.58 7.64
CA ASN A 5 -18.15 36.92 6.42
C ASN A 5 -16.65 36.68 6.51
N GLU A 6 -15.87 37.64 6.99
CA GLU A 6 -14.43 37.47 7.20
C GLU A 6 -14.11 36.36 8.22
N THR A 7 -14.86 36.32 9.33
CA THR A 7 -14.70 35.27 10.34
C THR A 7 -15.05 33.90 9.77
N TYR A 8 -16.13 33.82 8.99
CA TYR A 8 -16.54 32.58 8.35
C TYR A 8 -15.49 32.09 7.33
N GLU A 9 -14.96 33.00 6.51
CA GLU A 9 -13.90 32.68 5.57
C GLU A 9 -12.62 32.20 6.23
N LYS A 10 -12.21 32.84 7.32
CA LYS A 10 -11.03 32.41 8.12
C LYS A 10 -11.25 31.04 8.72
N LEU A 11 -12.44 30.78 9.26
CA LEU A 11 -12.78 29.49 9.85
C LEU A 11 -12.78 28.39 8.79
N ALA A 12 -13.36 28.68 7.61
CA ALA A 12 -13.37 27.74 6.49
C ALA A 12 -11.96 27.45 5.99
N ALA A 13 -11.08 28.45 5.91
CA ALA A 13 -9.69 28.29 5.53
C ALA A 13 -8.91 27.42 6.54
N LEU A 14 -9.12 27.65 7.86
CA LEU A 14 -8.53 26.85 8.91
C LEU A 14 -8.98 25.40 8.86
N GLN A 15 -10.26 25.16 8.65
CA GLN A 15 -10.79 23.81 8.48
C GLN A 15 -10.18 23.10 7.27
N LYS A 16 -10.06 23.81 6.16
CA LYS A 16 -9.45 23.28 4.93
C LYS A 16 -7.98 22.92 5.16
N GLU A 17 -7.21 23.78 5.81
CA GLU A 17 -5.82 23.51 6.14
C GLU A 17 -5.67 22.34 7.10
N SER A 18 -6.55 22.21 8.10
CA SER A 18 -6.54 21.13 9.06
C SER A 18 -6.91 19.80 8.44
N LEU A 19 -7.76 19.80 7.42
CA LEU A 19 -8.21 18.59 6.73
C LEU A 19 -7.22 18.11 5.66
N GLU A 20 -6.36 18.97 5.16
CA GLU A 20 -5.42 18.61 4.10
C GLU A 20 -4.49 17.45 4.51
N PRO A 21 -3.81 17.47 5.67
CA PRO A 21 -3.02 16.32 6.12
C PRO A 21 -3.85 15.04 6.26
N VAL A 22 -5.07 15.16 6.76
CA VAL A 22 -5.99 14.01 6.90
C VAL A 22 -6.35 13.44 5.54
N ARG A 23 -6.65 14.29 4.56
CA ARG A 23 -6.94 13.86 3.19
C ARG A 23 -5.74 13.16 2.55
N GLN A 24 -4.54 13.69 2.74
CA GLN A 24 -3.32 13.09 2.22
C GLN A 24 -3.06 11.73 2.85
N PHE A 25 -3.26 11.61 4.16
CA PHE A 25 -3.14 10.34 4.85
C PHE A 25 -4.16 9.31 4.34
N HIS A 26 -5.42 9.72 4.19
CA HIS A 26 -6.45 8.86 3.62
C HIS A 26 -6.11 8.44 2.19
N GLY A 27 -5.56 9.34 1.38
CA GLY A 27 -5.11 9.03 0.03
C GLY A 27 -4.05 7.94 0.01
N VAL A 28 -3.04 8.04 0.87
CA VAL A 28 -1.98 7.03 1.02
C VAL A 28 -2.57 5.70 1.49
N ALA A 29 -3.48 5.73 2.46
CA ALA A 29 -4.11 4.51 2.98
C ALA A 29 -5.00 3.82 1.94
N VAL A 30 -5.77 4.58 1.16
CA VAL A 30 -6.61 4.04 0.08
C VAL A 30 -5.75 3.42 -1.01
N GLU A 31 -4.67 4.08 -1.41
CA GLU A 31 -3.74 3.54 -2.40
C GLU A 31 -3.10 2.24 -1.92
N ALA A 32 -2.65 2.20 -0.66
CA ALA A 32 -2.08 0.99 -0.07
C ALA A 32 -3.10 -0.14 -0.04
N PHE A 33 -4.33 0.14 0.36
CA PHE A 33 -5.41 -0.84 0.36
C PHE A 33 -5.69 -1.37 -1.04
N GLU A 34 -5.76 -0.49 -2.03
CA GLU A 34 -5.96 -0.89 -3.42
C GLU A 34 -4.84 -1.81 -3.91
N GLN A 35 -3.59 -1.48 -3.62
CA GLN A 35 -2.44 -2.30 -4.00
C GLN A 35 -2.47 -3.68 -3.34
N VAL A 36 -2.80 -3.74 -2.05
CA VAL A 36 -2.95 -5.01 -1.34
C VAL A 36 -4.08 -5.84 -1.94
N ALA A 37 -5.23 -5.23 -2.19
CA ALA A 37 -6.38 -5.92 -2.79
C ALA A 37 -6.06 -6.48 -4.18
N ARG A 38 -5.37 -5.71 -5.01
CA ARG A 38 -4.95 -6.15 -6.34
C ARG A 38 -3.95 -7.32 -6.26
N LYS A 39 -2.99 -7.26 -5.33
CA LYS A 39 -2.03 -8.34 -5.13
C LYS A 39 -2.68 -9.60 -4.59
N ASN A 40 -3.63 -9.47 -3.67
CA ASN A 40 -4.41 -10.60 -3.15
C ASN A 40 -5.23 -11.25 -4.27
N TYR A 41 -5.84 -10.45 -5.12
CA TYR A 41 -6.59 -10.95 -6.27
C TYR A 41 -5.68 -11.69 -7.25
N ALA A 42 -4.51 -11.13 -7.55
CA ALA A 42 -3.53 -11.77 -8.43
C ALA A 42 -3.02 -13.09 -7.85
N PHE A 43 -2.73 -13.11 -6.54
CA PHE A 43 -2.30 -14.33 -5.85
C PHE A 43 -3.38 -15.41 -5.86
N PHE A 44 -4.63 -15.02 -5.62
CA PHE A 44 -5.76 -15.95 -5.71
C PHE A 44 -5.87 -16.54 -7.12
N GLY A 45 -5.69 -15.72 -8.16
CA GLY A 45 -5.65 -16.15 -9.54
C GLY A 45 -4.52 -17.17 -9.79
N ASP A 46 -3.34 -16.92 -9.23
CA ASP A 46 -2.19 -17.84 -9.32
C ASP A 46 -2.50 -19.19 -8.68
N VAL A 47 -3.12 -19.19 -7.52
CA VAL A 47 -3.52 -20.42 -6.80
C VAL A 47 -4.55 -21.20 -7.62
N LEU A 48 -5.54 -20.50 -8.15
CA LEU A 48 -6.57 -21.10 -8.99
C LEU A 48 -5.96 -21.73 -10.27
N GLU A 49 -5.09 -20.99 -10.93
CA GLU A 49 -4.40 -21.48 -12.13
C GLU A 49 -3.55 -22.71 -11.81
N PHE A 50 -2.81 -22.71 -10.71
CA PHE A 50 -2.06 -23.87 -10.24
C PHE A 50 -2.97 -25.07 -10.00
N ALA A 51 -4.08 -24.87 -9.29
CA ALA A 51 -5.03 -25.94 -8.99
C ALA A 51 -5.63 -26.56 -10.27
N VAL A 52 -6.03 -25.71 -11.22
CA VAL A 52 -6.57 -26.16 -12.52
C VAL A 52 -5.51 -26.90 -13.32
N SER A 53 -4.28 -26.38 -13.33
CA SER A 53 -3.14 -27.00 -14.01
C SER A 53 -2.86 -28.41 -13.44
N GLN A 54 -2.86 -28.57 -12.12
CA GLN A 54 -2.68 -29.86 -11.47
C GLN A 54 -3.80 -30.85 -11.82
N ALA A 55 -5.04 -30.39 -11.85
CA ALA A 55 -6.18 -31.20 -12.24
C ALA A 55 -6.06 -31.68 -13.70
N ARG A 56 -5.64 -30.79 -14.60
CA ARG A 56 -5.42 -31.14 -16.01
C ARG A 56 -4.31 -32.18 -16.19
N LEU A 57 -3.21 -32.02 -15.49
CA LEU A 57 -2.11 -33.00 -15.55
C LEU A 57 -2.58 -34.39 -15.14
N THR A 58 -3.41 -34.49 -14.12
CA THR A 58 -3.97 -35.77 -13.66
C THR A 58 -4.82 -36.43 -14.68
N VAL A 59 -5.55 -35.65 -15.51
CA VAL A 59 -6.43 -36.18 -16.57
C VAL A 59 -5.63 -36.51 -17.84
N GLU A 60 -4.69 -35.68 -18.24
CA GLU A 60 -3.97 -35.77 -19.50
C GLU A 60 -2.81 -36.77 -19.47
N ILE A 61 -2.13 -36.93 -18.36
CA ILE A 61 -0.95 -37.77 -18.22
C ILE A 61 -1.34 -39.08 -17.51
N THR A 62 -1.22 -40.19 -18.23
CA THR A 62 -1.59 -41.51 -17.74
C THR A 62 -0.41 -42.27 -17.11
N GLU A 63 0.82 -41.95 -17.50
CA GLU A 63 2.01 -42.60 -16.97
C GLU A 63 2.38 -42.02 -15.59
N PRO A 64 2.47 -42.87 -14.52
CA PRO A 64 2.69 -42.37 -13.17
C PRO A 64 4.00 -41.57 -12.97
N LYS A 65 5.08 -42.00 -13.61
CA LYS A 65 6.37 -41.32 -13.50
C LYS A 65 6.33 -39.93 -14.16
N ALA A 66 5.77 -39.86 -15.37
CA ALA A 66 5.63 -38.58 -16.09
C ALA A 66 4.72 -37.64 -15.33
N LEU A 67 3.64 -38.11 -14.75
CA LEU A 67 2.74 -37.30 -13.91
C LEU A 67 3.48 -36.76 -12.69
N PHE A 68 4.23 -37.61 -11.99
CA PHE A 68 4.99 -37.18 -10.82
C PHE A 68 6.02 -36.08 -11.18
N ASP A 69 6.78 -36.28 -12.26
CA ASP A 69 7.80 -35.32 -12.70
C ASP A 69 7.17 -33.97 -13.07
N GLN A 70 6.03 -33.99 -13.76
CA GLN A 70 5.29 -32.77 -14.14
C GLN A 70 4.70 -32.07 -12.91
N GLN A 71 4.15 -32.81 -11.98
CA GLN A 71 3.62 -32.24 -10.74
C GLN A 71 4.73 -31.63 -9.89
N LEU A 72 5.89 -32.27 -9.83
CA LEU A 72 7.05 -31.73 -9.11
C LEU A 72 7.55 -30.43 -9.73
N ALA A 73 7.66 -30.39 -11.07
CA ALA A 73 8.07 -29.18 -11.79
C ALA A 73 7.08 -28.03 -11.56
N ALA A 74 5.79 -28.30 -11.65
CA ALA A 74 4.74 -27.31 -11.42
C ALA A 74 4.75 -26.79 -9.96
N THR A 75 5.01 -27.67 -9.01
CA THR A 75 5.12 -27.30 -7.58
C THR A 75 6.32 -26.37 -7.34
N LYS A 76 7.45 -26.64 -7.98
CA LYS A 76 8.63 -25.75 -7.90
C LYS A 76 8.36 -24.37 -8.49
N GLU A 77 7.73 -24.31 -9.65
CA GLU A 77 7.32 -23.04 -10.27
C GLU A 77 6.37 -22.26 -9.38
N PHE A 78 5.41 -22.95 -8.78
CA PHE A 78 4.46 -22.31 -7.86
C PHE A 78 5.16 -21.79 -6.60
N ALA A 79 6.11 -22.54 -6.05
CA ALA A 79 6.90 -22.09 -4.90
C ALA A 79 7.71 -20.83 -5.22
N GLU A 80 8.29 -20.73 -6.40
CA GLU A 80 8.98 -19.53 -6.87
C GLU A 80 8.02 -18.35 -6.99
N LEU A 81 6.83 -18.59 -7.52
CA LEU A 81 5.78 -17.58 -7.65
C LEU A 81 5.32 -17.07 -6.29
N VAL A 82 5.11 -17.96 -5.32
CA VAL A 82 4.77 -17.61 -3.93
C VAL A 82 5.85 -16.72 -3.31
N THR A 83 7.13 -17.09 -3.52
CA THR A 83 8.25 -16.28 -3.03
C THR A 83 8.27 -14.90 -3.67
N LYS A 84 8.04 -14.81 -4.97
CA LYS A 84 7.95 -13.53 -5.69
C LYS A 84 6.82 -12.66 -5.14
N ARG A 85 5.64 -13.24 -4.91
CA ARG A 85 4.49 -12.52 -4.35
C ARG A 85 4.80 -12.05 -2.93
N ALA A 86 5.43 -12.87 -2.10
CA ALA A 86 5.84 -12.48 -0.75
C ALA A 86 6.78 -11.27 -0.79
N THR A 87 7.74 -11.24 -1.70
CA THR A 87 8.64 -10.10 -1.89
C THR A 87 7.86 -8.85 -2.30
N GLU A 88 6.88 -8.96 -3.18
CA GLU A 88 6.02 -7.84 -3.59
C GLU A 88 5.26 -7.25 -2.40
N TYR A 89 4.75 -8.09 -1.48
CA TYR A 89 4.08 -7.62 -0.26
C TYR A 89 5.05 -6.88 0.67
N VAL A 90 6.27 -7.38 0.83
CA VAL A 90 7.30 -6.71 1.64
C VAL A 90 7.63 -5.35 1.06
N GLU A 91 7.84 -5.24 -0.25
CA GLU A 91 8.11 -3.98 -0.94
C GLU A 91 6.94 -3.00 -0.79
N LEU A 92 5.71 -3.49 -0.91
CA LEU A 92 4.51 -2.68 -0.71
C LEU A 92 4.45 -2.12 0.70
N GLY A 93 4.77 -2.93 1.72
CA GLY A 93 4.84 -2.50 3.11
C GLY A 93 5.89 -1.41 3.31
N LYS A 94 7.05 -1.55 2.70
CA LYS A 94 8.12 -0.53 2.74
C LYS A 94 7.68 0.78 2.09
N THR A 95 7.07 0.69 0.90
CA THR A 95 6.56 1.86 0.18
C THR A 95 5.51 2.60 1.01
N PHE A 96 4.59 1.86 1.64
CA PHE A 96 3.58 2.45 2.51
C PHE A 96 4.21 3.13 3.72
N GLN A 97 5.20 2.49 4.35
CA GLN A 97 5.92 3.06 5.49
C GLN A 97 6.65 4.34 5.10
N GLU A 98 7.35 4.36 3.97
CA GLU A 98 8.04 5.53 3.45
C GLU A 98 7.07 6.67 3.16
N SER A 99 5.97 6.39 2.47
CA SER A 99 4.95 7.39 2.17
C SER A 99 4.33 7.98 3.42
N THR A 100 4.06 7.15 4.42
CA THR A 100 3.50 7.59 5.71
C THR A 100 4.51 8.42 6.47
N THR A 101 5.78 8.01 6.51
CA THR A 101 6.86 8.75 7.18
C THR A 101 7.09 10.11 6.52
N ASP A 102 7.15 10.17 5.20
CA ASP A 102 7.32 11.41 4.46
C ASP A 102 6.16 12.37 4.71
N LEU A 103 4.94 11.86 4.75
CA LEU A 103 3.74 12.64 5.03
C LEU A 103 3.77 13.22 6.45
N ILE A 104 4.15 12.42 7.44
CA ILE A 104 4.28 12.86 8.83
C ILE A 104 5.37 13.92 8.95
N ASP A 105 6.52 13.73 8.35
CA ASP A 105 7.61 14.70 8.38
C ASP A 105 7.20 16.03 7.75
N LYS A 106 6.57 15.99 6.58
CA LYS A 106 6.15 17.18 5.86
C LYS A 106 5.02 17.93 6.56
N ASP A 107 3.99 17.23 7.01
CA ASP A 107 2.75 17.85 7.48
C ASP A 107 2.74 18.10 8.99
N PHE A 108 3.58 17.42 9.77
CA PHE A 108 3.60 17.54 11.22
C PHE A 108 4.94 17.96 11.78
N VAL A 109 6.03 17.30 11.39
CA VAL A 109 7.36 17.55 11.96
C VAL A 109 7.94 18.89 11.50
N GLU A 110 7.94 19.18 10.21
CA GLU A 110 8.47 20.44 9.67
C GLU A 110 7.74 21.68 10.17
N PRO A 111 6.39 21.73 10.18
CA PRO A 111 5.68 22.88 10.73
C PRO A 111 5.98 23.13 12.20
N VAL A 112 6.08 22.07 13.01
CA VAL A 112 6.44 22.18 14.42
C VAL A 112 7.85 22.71 14.59
N ARG A 113 8.81 22.21 13.82
CA ARG A 113 10.19 22.67 13.86
C ARG A 113 10.31 24.14 13.44
N LYS A 114 9.63 24.57 12.38
CA LYS A 114 9.60 25.98 11.96
C LYS A 114 9.00 26.88 13.01
N ALA A 115 7.93 26.45 13.66
CA ALA A 115 7.32 27.20 14.76
C ALA A 115 8.26 27.31 15.94
N ALA A 116 8.98 26.26 16.32
CA ALA A 116 9.97 26.26 17.38
C ALA A 116 11.15 27.20 17.07
N GLU A 117 11.66 27.18 15.84
CA GLU A 117 12.73 28.06 15.37
C GLU A 117 12.29 29.54 15.40
N ALA A 118 11.09 29.84 14.95
CA ALA A 118 10.53 31.17 14.96
C ALA A 118 10.37 31.69 16.40
N SER A 119 9.93 30.85 17.33
CA SER A 119 9.84 31.19 18.76
C SER A 119 11.21 31.45 19.38
N ALA A 120 12.20 30.64 19.05
CA ALA A 120 13.58 30.82 19.52
C ALA A 120 14.18 32.13 19.02
N LYS A 121 13.95 32.52 17.77
CA LYS A 121 14.41 33.82 17.24
C LYS A 121 13.75 35.01 17.91
N LYS A 122 12.47 34.93 18.25
CA LYS A 122 11.76 35.98 18.97
C LYS A 122 12.25 36.14 20.41
N ALA A 123 12.66 35.04 21.05
CA ALA A 123 13.18 35.03 22.41
C ALA A 123 14.60 35.58 22.52
N ALA A 124 15.37 35.52 21.44
CA ALA A 124 16.72 36.06 21.35
C ALA A 124 16.68 37.55 20.98
#